data_76e6028602f64fb5a3ae3244a104cb88
#
_entry.id   76e6028602f64fb5a3ae3244a104cb88
#
_cell.length_a   1.000
_cell.length_b   1.000
_cell.length_c   1.000
_cell.angle_alpha   90.00
_cell.angle_beta   90.00
_cell.angle_gamma   90.00
#
_symmetry.space_group_name_H-M   'P 1'
#
loop_
_entity.id
_entity.type
_entity.pdbx_description
1 polymer ?
#
loop_
_entity_poly.entity_id
_entity_poly.type
_entity_poly.pdbx_seq_one_letter_code
_entity_poly.pdbx_strand_id
1 'polypeptide(L)'
;MIEPSDKAILTAIYVSSLDPEILPLEYLKDRTTISDEMFKLKIDEMTKNGFVEKSDTLRLTFLGRGLLKIVLIGGVFDIVHPGHIHTLMDAKSQGDVLVVVVARSSTALKINKQRKIYHDEILRRELVSSIRFVDYAIIGREGTLYDTVEFVKPDIIALGYDQKHTEKEIAVNCSKRGINTRIIRLNTPIPGSKSTQIKEELGHSIYDI
;
A
#
# COMPACT_ATOMS: atom_id res chain seq x y z
N MET A 1 -4.89 20.12 -15.69
CA MET A 1 -4.04 18.98 -15.22
C MET A 1 -3.66 19.34 -13.80
N ILE A 2 -3.81 18.43 -12.84
CA ILE A 2 -3.45 18.70 -11.43
C ILE A 2 -1.93 18.66 -11.27
N GLU A 3 -1.37 19.58 -10.47
CA GLU A 3 0.07 19.65 -10.24
C GLU A 3 0.56 18.50 -9.35
N PRO A 4 1.84 18.08 -9.48
CA PRO A 4 2.42 17.05 -8.60
C PRO A 4 2.35 17.40 -7.11
N SER A 5 2.55 18.69 -6.76
CA SER A 5 2.42 19.21 -5.39
C SER A 5 1.02 19.02 -4.83
N ASP A 6 0.00 19.23 -5.66
CA ASP A 6 -1.41 19.07 -5.28
C ASP A 6 -1.74 17.60 -5.06
N LYS A 7 -1.23 16.70 -5.93
CA LYS A 7 -1.38 15.26 -5.72
C LYS A 7 -0.72 14.80 -4.42
N ALA A 8 0.43 15.34 -4.05
CA ALA A 8 1.08 15.02 -2.78
C ALA A 8 0.20 15.40 -1.58
N ILE A 9 -0.43 16.56 -1.60
CA ILE A 9 -1.35 17.01 -0.55
C ILE A 9 -2.59 16.11 -0.47
N LEU A 10 -3.21 15.81 -1.62
CA LEU A 10 -4.36 14.89 -1.66
C LEU A 10 -3.98 13.49 -1.17
N THR A 11 -2.76 13.01 -1.51
CA THR A 11 -2.22 11.75 -0.99
C THR A 11 -2.10 11.76 0.54
N ALA A 12 -1.56 12.84 1.10
CA ALA A 12 -1.43 12.99 2.55
C ALA A 12 -2.79 12.95 3.26
N ILE A 13 -3.79 13.64 2.71
CA ILE A 13 -5.17 13.62 3.26
C ILE A 13 -5.78 12.22 3.12
N TYR A 14 -5.55 11.55 1.99
CA TYR A 14 -6.02 10.17 1.80
C TYR A 14 -5.38 9.22 2.82
N VAL A 15 -4.07 9.28 3.03
CA VAL A 15 -3.35 8.45 4.03
C VAL A 15 -3.88 8.73 5.44
N SER A 16 -4.08 9.98 5.81
CA SER A 16 -4.71 10.37 7.09
C SER A 16 -6.14 9.81 7.25
N SER A 17 -6.87 9.59 6.16
CA SER A 17 -8.18 8.93 6.22
C SER A 17 -8.11 7.42 6.51
N LEU A 18 -6.97 6.79 6.21
CA LEU A 18 -6.70 5.39 6.56
C LEU A 18 -6.12 5.24 7.96
N ASP A 19 -5.40 6.24 8.44
CA ASP A 19 -4.78 6.28 9.76
C ASP A 19 -4.89 7.70 10.36
N PRO A 20 -5.88 7.93 11.24
CA PRO A 20 -6.10 9.25 11.83
C PRO A 20 -4.97 9.77 12.73
N GLU A 21 -4.02 8.91 13.14
CA GLU A 21 -2.83 9.32 13.89
C GLU A 21 -1.81 10.06 12.99
N ILE A 22 -1.90 9.87 11.67
CA ILE A 22 -1.05 10.53 10.69
C ILE A 22 -1.65 11.86 10.29
N LEU A 23 -1.03 12.96 10.70
CA LEU A 23 -1.43 14.29 10.27
C LEU A 23 -0.93 14.57 8.84
N PRO A 24 -1.79 15.11 7.93
CA PRO A 24 -1.41 15.33 6.53
C PRO A 24 -0.16 16.20 6.35
N LEU A 25 -0.01 17.26 7.16
CA LEU A 25 1.15 18.13 7.09
C LEU A 25 2.45 17.43 7.51
N GLU A 26 2.41 16.66 8.61
CA GLU A 26 3.58 15.92 9.09
C GLU A 26 3.98 14.81 8.09
N TYR A 27 3.00 14.09 7.54
CA TYR A 27 3.25 13.13 6.47
C TYR A 27 3.97 13.76 5.27
N LEU A 28 3.61 15.01 4.91
CA LEU A 28 4.26 15.72 3.81
C LEU A 28 5.67 16.19 4.17
N LYS A 29 5.88 16.71 5.38
CA LYS A 29 7.19 17.17 5.84
C LYS A 29 8.25 16.07 5.83
N ASP A 30 7.84 14.84 6.09
CA ASP A 30 8.72 13.65 6.02
C ASP A 30 9.15 13.28 4.59
N ARG A 31 8.45 13.77 3.57
CA ARG A 31 8.61 13.34 2.16
C ARG A 31 8.97 14.45 1.20
N THR A 32 8.69 15.69 1.57
CA THR A 32 8.87 16.86 0.70
C THR A 32 9.12 18.12 1.52
N THR A 33 9.67 19.12 0.89
CA THR A 33 9.83 20.43 1.52
C THR A 33 8.55 21.25 1.29
N ILE A 34 7.78 21.45 2.35
CA ILE A 34 6.58 22.29 2.35
C ILE A 34 6.53 23.14 3.62
N SER A 35 6.23 24.45 3.49
CA SER A 35 5.98 25.29 4.66
C SER A 35 4.51 25.17 5.12
N ASP A 36 4.29 25.50 6.38
CA ASP A 36 2.94 25.51 6.97
C ASP A 36 2.01 26.49 6.24
N GLU A 37 2.57 27.68 5.84
CA GLU A 37 1.82 28.69 5.09
C GLU A 37 1.43 28.17 3.69
N MET A 38 2.36 27.52 2.99
CA MET A 38 2.09 26.97 1.67
C MET A 38 1.04 25.85 1.75
N PHE A 39 1.16 24.96 2.73
CA PHE A 39 0.15 23.91 2.97
C PHE A 39 -1.22 24.52 3.21
N LYS A 40 -1.32 25.54 4.08
CA LYS A 40 -2.59 26.22 4.38
C LYS A 40 -3.20 26.87 3.13
N LEU A 41 -2.40 27.59 2.35
CA LEU A 41 -2.84 28.21 1.08
C LEU A 41 -3.40 27.17 0.12
N LYS A 42 -2.70 26.04 -0.05
CA LYS A 42 -3.14 24.95 -0.94
C LYS A 42 -4.41 24.28 -0.44
N ILE A 43 -4.55 24.05 0.86
CA ILE A 43 -5.81 23.53 1.44
C ILE A 43 -6.98 24.47 1.17
N ASP A 44 -6.80 25.78 1.36
CA ASP A 44 -7.86 26.77 1.10
C ASP A 44 -8.25 26.81 -0.39
N GLU A 45 -7.27 26.71 -1.30
CA GLU A 45 -7.49 26.57 -2.75
C GLU A 45 -8.26 25.29 -3.10
N MET A 46 -7.84 24.15 -2.58
CA MET A 46 -8.48 22.86 -2.82
C MET A 46 -9.90 22.78 -2.24
N THR A 47 -10.13 23.47 -1.13
CA THR A 47 -11.47 23.59 -0.53
C THR A 47 -12.38 24.41 -1.44
N LYS A 48 -11.92 25.54 -1.98
CA LYS A 48 -12.66 26.36 -2.94
C LYS A 48 -12.98 25.59 -4.23
N ASN A 49 -12.05 24.73 -4.67
CA ASN A 49 -12.22 23.88 -5.84
C ASN A 49 -13.10 22.63 -5.57
N GLY A 50 -13.56 22.43 -4.35
CA GLY A 50 -14.41 21.31 -3.97
C GLY A 50 -13.69 19.96 -3.89
N PHE A 51 -12.36 19.94 -3.78
CA PHE A 51 -11.57 18.70 -3.66
C PHE A 51 -11.39 18.25 -2.22
N VAL A 52 -11.40 19.19 -1.29
CA VAL A 52 -11.18 18.96 0.15
C VAL A 52 -12.31 19.55 0.94
N GLU A 53 -12.79 18.83 1.92
CA GLU A 53 -13.67 19.31 2.99
C GLU A 53 -12.84 19.59 4.24
N LYS A 54 -13.06 20.80 4.81
CA LYS A 54 -12.41 21.25 6.04
C LYS A 54 -13.44 21.30 7.15
N SER A 55 -13.41 20.28 8.01
CA SER A 55 -14.19 20.21 9.26
C SER A 55 -13.22 20.08 10.43
N ASP A 56 -13.49 19.25 11.42
CA ASP A 56 -12.54 18.92 12.49
C ASP A 56 -11.27 18.24 11.95
N THR A 57 -11.42 17.54 10.82
CA THR A 57 -10.32 16.92 10.08
C THR A 57 -10.43 17.27 8.59
N LEU A 58 -9.29 17.22 7.87
CA LEU A 58 -9.28 17.35 6.42
C LEU A 58 -9.76 16.03 5.80
N ARG A 59 -10.66 16.11 4.82
CA ARG A 59 -11.17 14.96 4.10
C ARG A 59 -11.22 15.24 2.60
N LEU A 60 -10.94 14.21 1.81
CA LEU A 60 -11.18 14.28 0.37
C LEU A 60 -12.69 14.20 0.09
N THR A 61 -13.17 15.08 -0.77
CA THR A 61 -14.49 14.92 -1.39
C THR A 61 -14.47 13.76 -2.38
N PHE A 62 -15.62 13.42 -2.94
CA PHE A 62 -15.68 12.48 -4.07
C PHE A 62 -14.83 12.95 -5.25
N LEU A 63 -14.86 14.26 -5.56
CA LEU A 63 -14.04 14.85 -6.63
C LEU A 63 -12.54 14.77 -6.30
N GLY A 64 -12.15 15.16 -5.08
CA GLY A 64 -10.75 15.09 -4.65
C GLY A 64 -10.20 13.67 -4.65
N ARG A 65 -10.98 12.69 -4.17
CA ARG A 65 -10.60 11.27 -4.23
C ARG A 65 -10.46 10.78 -5.68
N GLY A 66 -11.30 11.25 -6.59
CA GLY A 66 -11.25 10.92 -8.03
C GLY A 66 -9.99 11.43 -8.76
N LEU A 67 -9.26 12.37 -8.17
CA LEU A 67 -7.98 12.88 -8.72
C LEU A 67 -6.79 11.96 -8.42
N LEU A 68 -6.95 10.99 -7.53
CA LEU A 68 -5.94 10.01 -7.16
C LEU A 68 -6.26 8.64 -7.73
N LYS A 69 -5.23 7.97 -8.23
CA LYS A 69 -5.28 6.56 -8.60
C LYS A 69 -4.58 5.73 -7.52
N ILE A 70 -5.36 5.03 -6.71
CA ILE A 70 -4.88 4.22 -5.58
C ILE A 70 -4.57 2.81 -6.04
N VAL A 71 -3.35 2.35 -5.78
CA VAL A 71 -2.90 0.98 -6.04
C VAL A 71 -2.76 0.25 -4.72
N LEU A 72 -3.34 -0.94 -4.65
CA LEU A 72 -3.22 -1.86 -3.53
C LEU A 72 -2.39 -3.07 -3.94
N ILE A 73 -1.40 -3.42 -3.14
CA ILE A 73 -0.66 -4.68 -3.27
C ILE A 73 -0.53 -5.33 -1.90
N GLY A 74 -0.56 -6.66 -1.84
CA GLY A 74 -0.40 -7.39 -0.59
C GLY A 74 0.74 -8.39 -0.64
N GLY A 75 1.34 -8.67 0.51
CA GLY A 75 2.38 -9.68 0.65
C GLY A 75 2.71 -9.98 2.11
N VAL A 76 3.59 -10.96 2.34
CA VAL A 76 4.05 -11.29 3.69
C VAL A 76 5.23 -10.41 4.11
N PHE A 77 6.15 -10.14 3.20
CA PHE A 77 7.32 -9.24 3.38
C PHE A 77 8.18 -9.56 4.62
N ASP A 78 8.37 -10.85 4.92
CA ASP A 78 9.13 -11.29 6.09
C ASP A 78 10.65 -11.06 5.92
N ILE A 79 11.21 -11.47 4.78
CA ILE A 79 12.56 -11.13 4.35
C ILE A 79 12.42 -10.32 3.06
N VAL A 80 12.70 -9.03 3.13
CA VAL A 80 12.67 -8.15 1.96
C VAL A 80 13.94 -8.37 1.14
N HIS A 81 13.77 -8.52 -0.16
CA HIS A 81 14.84 -8.75 -1.12
C HIS A 81 14.58 -7.95 -2.41
N PRO A 82 15.55 -7.85 -3.34
CA PRO A 82 15.40 -7.05 -4.56
C PRO A 82 14.11 -7.32 -5.35
N GLY A 83 13.63 -8.57 -5.40
CA GLY A 83 12.36 -8.92 -6.04
C GLY A 83 11.15 -8.18 -5.46
N HIS A 84 11.09 -8.01 -4.14
CA HIS A 84 10.04 -7.21 -3.50
C HIS A 84 10.15 -5.73 -3.90
N ILE A 85 11.36 -5.18 -3.91
CA ILE A 85 11.58 -3.77 -4.26
C ILE A 85 11.12 -3.49 -5.70
N HIS A 86 11.46 -4.36 -6.66
CA HIS A 86 11.01 -4.23 -8.05
C HIS A 86 9.50 -4.35 -8.19
N THR A 87 8.89 -5.32 -7.49
CA THR A 87 7.44 -5.48 -7.50
C THR A 87 6.72 -4.24 -6.95
N LEU A 88 7.22 -3.66 -5.86
CA LEU A 88 6.65 -2.45 -5.27
C LEU A 88 6.87 -1.22 -6.17
N MET A 89 8.01 -1.10 -6.81
CA MET A 89 8.30 -0.05 -7.79
C MET A 89 7.37 -0.14 -9.00
N ASP A 90 7.16 -1.35 -9.54
CA ASP A 90 6.24 -1.59 -10.65
C ASP A 90 4.79 -1.31 -10.23
N ALA A 91 4.36 -1.76 -9.05
CA ALA A 91 3.05 -1.42 -8.50
C ALA A 91 2.85 0.09 -8.36
N LYS A 92 3.85 0.83 -7.83
CA LYS A 92 3.80 2.29 -7.72
C LYS A 92 3.64 2.98 -9.06
N SER A 93 4.24 2.46 -10.11
CA SER A 93 4.13 3.03 -11.47
C SER A 93 2.71 2.96 -12.07
N GLN A 94 1.83 2.13 -11.48
CA GLN A 94 0.45 1.96 -11.95
C GLN A 94 -0.51 3.04 -11.44
N GLY A 95 -0.08 3.86 -10.47
CA GLY A 95 -0.96 4.90 -9.90
C GLY A 95 -0.22 5.96 -9.10
N ASP A 96 -1.00 6.81 -8.46
CA ASP A 96 -0.49 7.96 -7.70
C ASP A 96 -0.12 7.56 -6.26
N VAL A 97 -0.87 6.64 -5.67
CA VAL A 97 -0.70 6.20 -4.28
C VAL A 97 -0.55 4.69 -4.22
N LEU A 98 0.53 4.21 -3.61
CA LEU A 98 0.74 2.79 -3.34
C LEU A 98 0.46 2.47 -1.88
N VAL A 99 -0.60 1.72 -1.64
CA VAL A 99 -0.91 1.13 -0.33
C VAL A 99 -0.46 -0.33 -0.32
N VAL A 100 0.39 -0.68 0.64
CA VAL A 100 0.90 -2.05 0.79
C VAL A 100 0.25 -2.72 1.99
N VAL A 101 -0.35 -3.89 1.76
CA VAL A 101 -0.95 -4.71 2.81
C VAL A 101 0.04 -5.78 3.26
N VAL A 102 0.48 -5.68 4.50
CA VAL A 102 1.29 -6.72 5.14
C VAL A 102 0.36 -7.77 5.73
N ALA A 103 0.49 -9.00 5.26
CA ALA A 103 -0.34 -10.10 5.75
C ALA A 103 -0.05 -10.37 7.23
N ARG A 104 -1.11 -10.57 8.03
CA ARG A 104 -0.98 -11.06 9.41
C ARG A 104 -0.24 -12.39 9.43
N SER A 105 0.51 -12.65 10.48
CA SER A 105 1.21 -13.92 10.67
C SER A 105 0.23 -15.09 10.63
N SER A 106 -0.94 -14.95 11.25
CA SER A 106 -2.02 -15.95 11.21
C SER A 106 -2.53 -16.22 9.79
N THR A 107 -2.66 -15.18 8.94
CA THR A 107 -3.08 -15.33 7.54
C THR A 107 -1.99 -16.02 6.71
N ALA A 108 -0.73 -15.64 6.90
CA ALA A 108 0.39 -16.23 6.18
C ALA A 108 0.56 -17.74 6.51
N LEU A 109 0.34 -18.14 7.76
CA LEU A 109 0.36 -19.53 8.21
C LEU A 109 -0.85 -20.34 7.71
N LYS A 110 -2.02 -19.73 7.55
CA LYS A 110 -3.20 -20.38 6.93
C LYS A 110 -2.92 -20.72 5.46
N ILE A 111 -2.20 -19.85 4.73
CA ILE A 111 -1.86 -20.08 3.32
C ILE A 111 -0.76 -21.16 3.17
N ASN A 112 0.21 -21.17 4.07
CA ASN A 112 1.28 -22.17 4.11
C ASN A 112 1.66 -22.46 5.58
N LYS A 113 1.20 -23.59 6.09
CA LYS A 113 1.42 -24.04 7.49
C LYS A 113 2.89 -24.29 7.82
N GLN A 114 3.73 -24.57 6.84
CA GLN A 114 5.17 -24.84 7.01
C GLN A 114 6.03 -23.56 6.93
N ARG A 115 5.40 -22.40 6.69
CA ARG A 115 6.13 -21.15 6.54
C ARG A 115 6.74 -20.73 7.88
N LYS A 116 8.06 -20.60 7.93
CA LYS A 116 8.74 -19.89 9.03
C LYS A 116 8.60 -18.39 8.80
N ILE A 117 8.05 -17.67 9.78
CA ILE A 117 7.95 -16.21 9.82
C ILE A 117 8.89 -15.74 10.92
N TYR A 118 9.87 -14.91 10.59
CA TYR A 118 10.89 -14.42 11.53
C TYR A 118 10.47 -13.15 12.26
N HIS A 119 9.74 -12.28 11.55
CA HIS A 119 9.29 -10.99 12.08
C HIS A 119 7.76 -10.99 12.20
N ASP A 120 7.27 -10.45 13.30
CA ASP A 120 5.84 -10.19 13.44
C ASP A 120 5.34 -9.18 12.40
N GLU A 121 4.03 -9.08 12.24
CA GLU A 121 3.44 -8.18 11.25
C GLU A 121 3.70 -6.70 11.51
N ILE A 122 3.98 -6.30 12.75
CA ILE A 122 4.27 -4.90 13.11
C ILE A 122 5.63 -4.51 12.55
N LEU A 123 6.67 -5.30 12.84
CA LEU A 123 8.03 -5.08 12.33
C LEU A 123 8.07 -5.16 10.79
N ARG A 124 7.31 -6.09 10.19
CA ARG A 124 7.22 -6.20 8.73
C ARG A 124 6.55 -4.98 8.11
N ARG A 125 5.49 -4.44 8.74
CA ARG A 125 4.85 -3.20 8.29
C ARG A 125 5.82 -2.03 8.39
N GLU A 126 6.56 -1.90 9.49
CA GLU A 126 7.55 -0.85 9.71
C GLU A 126 8.63 -0.88 8.61
N LEU A 127 9.20 -2.07 8.35
CA LEU A 127 10.16 -2.27 7.26
C LEU A 127 9.60 -1.85 5.91
N VAL A 128 8.37 -2.27 5.58
CA VAL A 128 7.72 -1.93 4.31
C VAL A 128 7.41 -0.44 4.22
N SER A 129 7.01 0.20 5.32
CA SER A 129 6.76 1.64 5.38
C SER A 129 8.00 2.48 5.09
N SER A 130 9.19 1.94 5.37
CA SER A 130 10.48 2.61 5.11
C SER A 130 10.92 2.55 3.64
N ILE A 131 10.19 1.82 2.80
CA ILE A 131 10.51 1.70 1.37
C ILE A 131 9.97 2.93 0.63
N ARG A 132 10.85 3.70 -0.02
CA ARG A 132 10.53 4.99 -0.66
C ARG A 132 9.39 4.95 -1.68
N PHE A 133 9.04 3.80 -2.24
CA PHE A 133 7.93 3.66 -3.21
C PHE A 133 6.58 3.47 -2.54
N VAL A 134 6.57 3.19 -1.24
CA VAL A 134 5.37 2.91 -0.46
C VAL A 134 4.85 4.21 0.14
N ASP A 135 3.66 4.61 -0.26
CA ASP A 135 3.02 5.79 0.33
C ASP A 135 2.42 5.46 1.70
N TYR A 136 1.86 4.25 1.85
CA TYR A 136 1.35 3.78 3.12
C TYR A 136 1.36 2.26 3.23
N ALA A 137 1.76 1.72 4.38
CA ALA A 137 1.72 0.30 4.68
C ALA A 137 0.77 0.01 5.85
N ILE A 138 -0.14 -0.95 5.64
CA ILE A 138 -1.10 -1.39 6.66
C ILE A 138 -0.95 -2.89 6.94
N ILE A 139 -1.29 -3.29 8.15
CA ILE A 139 -1.53 -4.70 8.45
C ILE A 139 -2.92 -5.05 7.92
N GLY A 140 -3.04 -6.17 7.20
CA GLY A 140 -4.32 -6.64 6.68
C GLY A 140 -5.39 -6.71 7.79
N ARG A 141 -6.61 -6.30 7.49
CA ARG A 141 -7.71 -6.35 8.46
C ARG A 141 -8.04 -7.80 8.84
N GLU A 142 -8.63 -7.96 10.01
CA GLU A 142 -9.16 -9.27 10.41
C GLU A 142 -10.31 -9.67 9.47
N GLY A 143 -10.38 -10.97 9.17
CA GLY A 143 -11.38 -11.50 8.24
C GLY A 143 -10.78 -11.89 6.89
N THR A 144 -11.26 -11.32 5.82
CA THR A 144 -10.90 -11.64 4.44
C THR A 144 -10.03 -10.55 3.80
N LEU A 145 -9.41 -10.87 2.67
CA LEU A 145 -8.74 -9.88 1.82
C LEU A 145 -9.68 -8.69 1.49
N TYR A 146 -10.96 -8.99 1.27
CA TYR A 146 -11.95 -8.01 0.81
C TYR A 146 -12.29 -6.97 1.87
N ASP A 147 -12.17 -7.29 3.17
CA ASP A 147 -12.37 -6.31 4.26
C ASP A 147 -11.29 -5.20 4.21
N THR A 148 -10.08 -5.57 3.77
CA THR A 148 -9.01 -4.60 3.53
C THR A 148 -9.25 -3.82 2.23
N VAL A 149 -9.74 -4.47 1.17
CA VAL A 149 -10.08 -3.80 -0.10
C VAL A 149 -11.22 -2.79 0.10
N GLU A 150 -12.27 -3.15 0.87
CA GLU A 150 -13.37 -2.24 1.21
C GLU A 150 -12.91 -1.02 2.01
N PHE A 151 -11.95 -1.22 2.90
CA PHE A 151 -11.36 -0.14 3.70
C PHE A 151 -10.52 0.82 2.85
N VAL A 152 -9.63 0.30 2.03
CA VAL A 152 -8.71 1.09 1.19
C VAL A 152 -9.41 1.69 -0.03
N LYS A 153 -10.42 1.01 -0.58
CA LYS A 153 -11.12 1.38 -1.82
C LYS A 153 -10.17 1.68 -2.98
N PRO A 154 -9.30 0.72 -3.37
CA PRO A 154 -8.31 0.94 -4.41
C PRO A 154 -8.96 1.00 -5.79
N ASP A 155 -8.34 1.77 -6.71
CA ASP A 155 -8.68 1.77 -8.13
C ASP A 155 -8.05 0.58 -8.85
N ILE A 156 -6.88 0.12 -8.34
CA ILE A 156 -6.13 -1.01 -8.88
C ILE A 156 -5.71 -1.93 -7.73
N ILE A 157 -5.94 -3.23 -7.90
CA ILE A 157 -5.30 -4.28 -7.10
C ILE A 157 -4.21 -4.90 -7.96
N ALA A 158 -2.96 -4.76 -7.52
CA ALA A 158 -1.80 -5.35 -8.18
C ALA A 158 -1.43 -6.68 -7.52
N LEU A 159 -1.29 -7.74 -8.32
CA LEU A 159 -0.86 -9.05 -7.88
C LEU A 159 0.59 -9.29 -8.31
N GLY A 160 1.41 -9.80 -7.39
CA GLY A 160 2.73 -10.31 -7.75
C GLY A 160 2.63 -11.50 -8.71
N TYR A 161 3.66 -11.70 -9.53
CA TYR A 161 3.69 -12.74 -10.57
C TYR A 161 3.48 -14.16 -10.03
N ASP A 162 3.86 -14.44 -8.79
CA ASP A 162 3.82 -15.74 -8.13
C ASP A 162 2.66 -15.92 -7.14
N GLN A 163 1.78 -14.92 -7.01
CA GLN A 163 0.64 -15.02 -6.11
C GLN A 163 -0.42 -15.99 -6.64
N LYS A 164 -0.93 -16.85 -5.75
CA LYS A 164 -1.89 -17.93 -6.10
C LYS A 164 -3.26 -17.43 -6.52
N HIS A 165 -3.66 -16.25 -6.07
CA HIS A 165 -4.96 -15.67 -6.44
C HIS A 165 -5.02 -15.36 -7.92
N THR A 166 -6.11 -15.73 -8.57
CA THR A 166 -6.36 -15.37 -9.96
C THR A 166 -7.06 -14.03 -10.05
N GLU A 167 -6.73 -13.25 -11.09
CA GLU A 167 -7.35 -11.94 -11.33
C GLU A 167 -8.87 -12.06 -11.42
N LYS A 168 -9.34 -13.12 -12.10
CA LYS A 168 -10.77 -13.41 -12.27
C LYS A 168 -11.49 -13.66 -10.96
N GLU A 169 -10.88 -14.44 -10.06
CA GLU A 169 -11.43 -14.72 -8.74
C GLU A 169 -11.60 -13.45 -7.90
N ILE A 170 -10.56 -12.60 -7.86
CA ILE A 170 -10.61 -11.34 -7.12
C ILE A 170 -11.65 -10.40 -7.75
N ALA A 171 -11.66 -10.26 -9.08
CA ALA A 171 -12.60 -9.40 -9.78
C ALA A 171 -14.06 -9.79 -9.48
N VAL A 172 -14.39 -11.08 -9.56
CA VAL A 172 -15.73 -11.59 -9.25
C VAL A 172 -16.13 -11.29 -7.80
N ASN A 173 -15.22 -11.51 -6.86
CA ASN A 173 -15.53 -11.27 -5.44
C ASN A 173 -15.63 -9.76 -5.11
N CYS A 174 -14.83 -8.92 -5.72
CA CYS A 174 -14.95 -7.46 -5.61
C CYS A 174 -16.30 -6.99 -6.18
N SER A 175 -16.68 -7.46 -7.38
CA SER A 175 -17.95 -7.12 -8.01
C SER A 175 -19.16 -7.50 -7.16
N LYS A 176 -19.16 -8.70 -6.55
CA LYS A 176 -20.23 -9.15 -5.62
C LYS A 176 -20.40 -8.24 -4.39
N ARG A 177 -19.37 -7.47 -4.04
CA ARG A 177 -19.34 -6.50 -2.92
C ARG A 177 -19.57 -5.06 -3.39
N GLY A 178 -19.86 -4.86 -4.66
CA GLY A 178 -20.00 -3.51 -5.24
C GLY A 178 -18.68 -2.72 -5.31
N ILE A 179 -17.53 -3.40 -5.20
CA ILE A 179 -16.22 -2.78 -5.29
C ILE A 179 -15.81 -2.73 -6.75
N ASN A 180 -15.70 -1.51 -7.30
CA ASN A 180 -15.20 -1.29 -8.65
C ASN A 180 -13.69 -1.04 -8.64
N THR A 181 -12.92 -2.06 -8.95
CA THR A 181 -11.45 -2.02 -8.97
C THR A 181 -10.91 -2.85 -10.12
N ARG A 182 -9.84 -2.38 -10.75
CA ARG A 182 -9.13 -3.10 -11.80
C ARG A 182 -8.10 -4.04 -11.17
N ILE A 183 -8.06 -5.28 -11.61
CA ILE A 183 -7.06 -6.25 -11.14
C ILE A 183 -5.99 -6.39 -12.22
N ILE A 184 -4.73 -6.31 -11.83
CA ILE A 184 -3.59 -6.50 -12.73
C ILE A 184 -2.59 -7.48 -12.12
N ARG A 185 -1.87 -8.20 -12.97
CA ARG A 185 -0.71 -8.99 -12.56
C ARG A 185 0.56 -8.33 -13.05
N LEU A 186 1.51 -8.16 -12.12
CA LEU A 186 2.82 -7.60 -12.43
C LEU A 186 3.73 -8.70 -12.98
N ASN A 187 4.47 -8.41 -14.03
CA ASN A 187 5.30 -9.36 -14.75
C ASN A 187 6.81 -9.02 -14.67
N THR A 188 7.26 -8.62 -13.50
CA THR A 188 8.66 -8.21 -13.28
C THR A 188 9.38 -9.12 -12.27
N PRO A 189 9.50 -10.46 -12.55
CA PRO A 189 10.29 -11.32 -11.69
C PRO A 189 11.78 -10.97 -11.84
N ILE A 190 12.48 -10.83 -10.71
CA ILE A 190 13.95 -10.89 -10.71
C ILE A 190 14.35 -12.36 -10.53
N PRO A 191 15.02 -12.97 -11.50
CA PRO A 191 15.49 -14.34 -11.38
C PRO A 191 16.37 -14.52 -10.12
N GLY A 192 16.22 -15.64 -9.41
CA GLY A 192 17.03 -15.96 -8.24
C GLY A 192 16.67 -15.21 -6.95
N SER A 193 15.64 -14.33 -6.96
CA SER A 193 15.27 -13.53 -5.78
C SER A 193 13.96 -14.02 -5.17
N LYS A 194 14.01 -15.16 -4.47
CA LYS A 194 12.86 -15.68 -3.71
C LYS A 194 13.21 -15.82 -2.24
N SER A 195 12.35 -15.31 -1.34
CA SER A 195 12.54 -15.44 0.12
C SER A 195 12.71 -16.89 0.56
N THR A 196 12.04 -17.84 -0.09
CA THR A 196 12.16 -19.28 0.21
C THR A 196 13.57 -19.78 -0.09
N GLN A 197 14.11 -19.43 -1.26
CA GLN A 197 15.47 -19.81 -1.66
C GLN A 197 16.52 -19.21 -0.72
N ILE A 198 16.38 -17.93 -0.38
CA ILE A 198 17.28 -17.25 0.59
C ILE A 198 17.23 -17.96 1.95
N LYS A 199 16.04 -18.35 2.42
CA LYS A 199 15.87 -19.08 3.68
C LYS A 199 16.49 -20.48 3.65
N GLU A 200 16.39 -21.18 2.53
CA GLU A 200 17.00 -22.48 2.34
C GLU A 200 18.53 -22.40 2.32
N GLU A 201 19.08 -21.45 1.58
CA GLU A 201 20.53 -21.24 1.49
C GLU A 201 21.15 -20.78 2.82
N LEU A 202 20.49 -19.87 3.55
CA LEU A 202 20.96 -19.37 4.83
C LEU A 202 20.64 -20.33 6.00
N GLY A 203 19.63 -21.18 5.88
CA GLY A 203 19.19 -22.09 6.95
C GLY A 203 20.27 -23.09 7.37
N HIS A 204 21.23 -23.42 6.52
CA HIS A 204 22.40 -24.24 6.83
C HIS A 204 23.57 -23.44 7.43
N SER A 205 23.58 -22.12 7.22
CA SER A 205 24.70 -21.24 7.60
C SER A 205 24.50 -20.54 8.97
N ILE A 206 23.24 -20.32 9.39
CA ILE A 206 22.96 -19.57 10.64
C ILE A 206 23.03 -20.47 11.90
N TYR A 207 22.96 -21.77 11.74
CA TYR A 207 22.98 -22.73 12.85
C TYR A 207 24.32 -23.43 13.05
N ASP A 208 25.32 -23.14 12.23
CA ASP A 208 26.68 -23.70 12.32
C ASP A 208 27.70 -22.72 12.93
N ILE A 209 27.24 -21.73 13.70
CA ILE A 209 28.08 -20.81 14.50
C ILE A 209 27.96 -21.16 15.99
#